data_a17ef7dc4e12859aedb8ec16466c417a
#
_entry.id   a17ef7dc4e12859aedb8ec16466c417a
#
_cell.length_a   1.000
_cell.length_b   1.000
_cell.length_c   1.000
_cell.angle_alpha   90.00
_cell.angle_beta   90.00
_cell.angle_gamma   90.00
#
_symmetry.space_group_name_H-M   'P 1'
#
loop_
_entity.id
_entity.type
_entity.pdbx_description
1 polymer ?
#
loop_
_entity_poly.entity_id
_entity_poly.type
_entity_poly.pdbx_seq_one_letter_code
_entity_poly.pdbx_strand_id
1 'polypeptide(L)'
;MNKKILYILSNKFSNIAKLLSLVNSSYLNIAVDGGLEIAKKYRFLDKLSFAIGDFDTCKSPEKIIKIEKIIRFPSEKDDADTILAYKYAVSKDKDQLSDLFRKNKMNMPPESLTNYAIDKTFEHHFFSVSGKREDHFISLLFFFINEIKSKKINALNIIFHNDKETIYILDSGKYTIKGEQNRTFSFFPLDDLYDISFTGSKYTFPDKIYKYESSGLSNIFTKETSSISFKGGLAILSIINKSSNLIDIVKE
;
A
#
# COMPACT_ATOMS: atom_id res chain seq x y z
N MET A 1 1.70 -4.01 18.10
CA MET A 1 2.00 -3.79 16.67
C MET A 1 0.78 -4.18 15.87
N ASN A 2 0.37 -3.34 14.91
CA ASN A 2 -0.72 -3.67 14.00
C ASN A 2 -0.29 -4.85 13.11
N LYS A 3 -1.24 -5.72 12.78
CA LYS A 3 -0.99 -6.79 11.81
C LYS A 3 -0.86 -6.18 10.41
N LYS A 4 0.04 -6.72 9.60
CA LYS A 4 0.36 -6.22 8.25
C LYS A 4 -0.09 -7.20 7.19
N ILE A 5 -0.64 -6.68 6.10
CA ILE A 5 -0.91 -7.44 4.88
C ILE A 5 0.00 -6.88 3.79
N LEU A 6 0.79 -7.73 3.18
CA LEU A 6 1.71 -7.36 2.12
C LEU A 6 1.18 -7.82 0.76
N TYR A 7 1.02 -6.88 -0.16
CA TYR A 7 0.69 -7.09 -1.56
C TYR A 7 1.97 -6.88 -2.39
N ILE A 8 2.41 -7.92 -3.08
CA ILE A 8 3.67 -7.93 -3.83
C ILE A 8 3.34 -7.84 -5.31
N LEU A 9 3.71 -6.72 -5.94
CA LEU A 9 3.50 -6.45 -7.35
C LEU A 9 4.78 -6.70 -8.16
N SER A 10 4.69 -6.67 -9.49
CA SER A 10 5.76 -7.11 -10.40
C SER A 10 6.67 -6.01 -10.94
N ASN A 11 6.60 -4.78 -10.43
CA ASN A 11 7.47 -3.71 -10.90
C ASN A 11 8.93 -3.91 -10.46
N LYS A 12 9.84 -3.17 -11.10
CA LYS A 12 11.27 -3.23 -10.75
C LYS A 12 11.52 -2.59 -9.40
N PHE A 13 12.38 -3.22 -8.59
CA PHE A 13 12.87 -2.67 -7.34
C PHE A 13 14.29 -3.18 -7.05
N SER A 14 15.06 -2.45 -6.26
CA SER A 14 16.43 -2.77 -5.86
C SER A 14 16.55 -3.13 -4.38
N ASN A 15 15.63 -2.64 -3.53
CA ASN A 15 15.70 -2.82 -2.08
C ASN A 15 15.10 -4.16 -1.62
N ILE A 16 15.83 -5.25 -1.89
CA ILE A 16 15.45 -6.62 -1.52
C ILE A 16 15.35 -6.78 0.00
N ALA A 17 16.24 -6.15 0.76
CA ALA A 17 16.24 -6.24 2.22
C ALA A 17 14.93 -5.71 2.81
N LYS A 18 14.39 -4.61 2.27
CA LYS A 18 13.09 -4.07 2.67
C LYS A 18 11.95 -5.04 2.35
N LEU A 19 11.93 -5.63 1.14
CA LEU A 19 10.92 -6.63 0.78
C LEU A 19 10.96 -7.82 1.74
N LEU A 20 12.12 -8.40 1.99
CA LEU A 20 12.24 -9.57 2.88
C LEU A 20 11.87 -9.23 4.33
N SER A 21 12.19 -8.02 4.80
CA SER A 21 11.74 -7.55 6.13
C SER A 21 10.22 -7.50 6.21
N LEU A 22 9.54 -6.95 5.18
CA LEU A 22 8.08 -6.92 5.11
C LEU A 22 7.50 -8.33 5.04
N VAL A 23 8.01 -9.20 4.16
CA VAL A 23 7.57 -10.61 4.03
C VAL A 23 7.65 -11.34 5.37
N ASN A 24 8.73 -11.14 6.14
CA ASN A 24 8.95 -11.81 7.43
C ASN A 24 8.08 -11.27 8.56
N SER A 25 7.64 -10.02 8.47
CA SER A 25 6.85 -9.34 9.52
C SER A 25 5.36 -9.27 9.23
N SER A 26 4.91 -9.66 8.03
CA SER A 26 3.51 -9.59 7.63
C SER A 26 2.72 -10.81 8.10
N TYR A 27 1.44 -10.56 8.44
CA TYR A 27 0.47 -11.61 8.76
C TYR A 27 0.02 -12.37 7.51
N LEU A 28 -0.17 -11.65 6.39
CA LEU A 28 -0.47 -12.23 5.07
C LEU A 28 0.50 -11.68 4.03
N ASN A 29 0.99 -12.56 3.16
CA ASN A 29 1.77 -12.21 1.99
C ASN A 29 0.99 -12.65 0.73
N ILE A 30 0.58 -11.69 -0.06
CA ILE A 30 -0.25 -11.89 -1.27
C ILE A 30 0.58 -11.53 -2.49
N ALA A 31 0.83 -12.49 -3.37
CA ALA A 31 1.43 -12.21 -4.66
C ALA A 31 0.35 -11.77 -5.64
N VAL A 32 0.47 -10.57 -6.21
CA VAL A 32 -0.47 -10.04 -7.20
C VAL A 32 0.15 -10.21 -8.58
N ASP A 33 -0.50 -11.01 -9.42
CA ASP A 33 -0.08 -11.32 -10.78
C ASP A 33 1.42 -11.70 -10.86
N GLY A 34 2.24 -10.95 -11.61
CA GLY A 34 3.69 -11.17 -11.70
C GLY A 34 4.47 -11.06 -10.39
N GLY A 35 3.85 -10.65 -9.28
CA GLY A 35 4.42 -10.74 -7.93
C GLY A 35 4.81 -12.15 -7.53
N LEU A 36 4.18 -13.17 -8.14
CA LEU A 36 4.54 -14.57 -7.94
C LEU A 36 5.97 -14.89 -8.46
N GLU A 37 6.36 -14.31 -9.58
CA GLU A 37 7.73 -14.46 -10.12
C GLU A 37 8.77 -13.75 -9.22
N ILE A 38 8.39 -12.67 -8.53
CA ILE A 38 9.21 -12.02 -7.52
C ILE A 38 9.46 -12.98 -6.34
N ALA A 39 8.39 -13.61 -5.83
CA ALA A 39 8.50 -14.56 -4.73
C ALA A 39 9.38 -15.77 -5.08
N LYS A 40 9.26 -16.28 -6.31
CA LYS A 40 10.13 -17.35 -6.84
C LYS A 40 11.58 -16.89 -6.93
N LYS A 41 11.83 -15.73 -7.54
CA LYS A 41 13.18 -15.19 -7.75
C LYS A 41 13.93 -14.99 -6.42
N TYR A 42 13.25 -14.48 -5.39
CA TYR A 42 13.84 -14.18 -4.10
C TYR A 42 13.57 -15.25 -3.04
N ARG A 43 13.07 -16.43 -3.44
CA ARG A 43 13.00 -17.67 -2.64
C ARG A 43 12.16 -17.56 -1.38
N PHE A 44 10.98 -16.95 -1.45
CA PHE A 44 10.02 -16.88 -0.33
C PHE A 44 8.62 -17.39 -0.69
N LEU A 45 8.53 -18.33 -1.63
CA LEU A 45 7.25 -18.95 -2.03
C LEU A 45 6.52 -19.63 -0.87
N ASP A 46 7.26 -20.21 0.05
CA ASP A 46 6.76 -20.86 1.26
C ASP A 46 6.03 -19.89 2.21
N LYS A 47 6.40 -18.61 2.17
CA LYS A 47 5.79 -17.53 2.96
C LYS A 47 4.56 -16.91 2.33
N LEU A 48 4.23 -17.24 1.07
CA LEU A 48 3.02 -16.76 0.43
C LEU A 48 1.79 -17.42 1.03
N SER A 49 0.81 -16.58 1.37
CA SER A 49 -0.54 -17.03 1.72
C SER A 49 -1.27 -17.51 0.49
N PHE A 50 -1.30 -16.71 -0.57
CA PHE A 50 -1.85 -17.04 -1.89
C PHE A 50 -1.32 -16.10 -2.99
N ALA A 51 -1.61 -16.46 -4.24
CA ALA A 51 -1.39 -15.63 -5.41
C ALA A 51 -2.74 -15.31 -6.07
N ILE A 52 -2.91 -14.09 -6.58
CA ILE A 52 -4.16 -13.61 -7.16
C ILE A 52 -3.90 -12.74 -8.39
N GLY A 53 -4.69 -12.92 -9.46
CA GLY A 53 -4.57 -12.16 -10.70
C GLY A 53 -5.12 -12.91 -11.90
N ASP A 54 -4.99 -12.34 -13.10
CA ASP A 54 -5.25 -13.06 -14.36
C ASP A 54 -4.02 -13.84 -14.87
N PHE A 55 -2.84 -13.54 -14.30
CA PHE A 55 -1.55 -14.17 -14.60
C PHE A 55 -1.15 -14.04 -16.07
N ASP A 56 -1.42 -12.89 -16.69
CA ASP A 56 -0.98 -12.61 -18.05
C ASP A 56 0.55 -12.52 -18.14
N THR A 57 1.21 -12.06 -17.06
CA THR A 57 2.67 -11.99 -16.92
C THR A 57 3.29 -13.27 -16.39
N CYS A 58 2.54 -14.15 -15.73
CA CYS A 58 2.97 -15.43 -15.18
C CYS A 58 2.11 -16.58 -15.72
N LYS A 59 2.39 -17.03 -16.95
CA LYS A 59 1.53 -17.95 -17.73
C LYS A 59 1.25 -19.32 -17.11
N SER A 60 2.02 -19.76 -16.13
CA SER A 60 1.86 -21.09 -15.50
C SER A 60 2.11 -20.99 -13.98
N PRO A 61 1.26 -20.26 -13.23
CA PRO A 61 1.45 -20.08 -11.78
C PRO A 61 1.41 -21.42 -11.02
N GLU A 62 0.67 -22.43 -11.51
CA GLU A 62 0.58 -23.78 -10.95
C GLU A 62 1.89 -24.57 -10.99
N LYS A 63 2.86 -24.15 -11.80
CA LYS A 63 4.24 -24.69 -11.79
C LYS A 63 5.14 -24.05 -10.75
N ILE A 64 4.69 -22.96 -10.12
CA ILE A 64 5.44 -22.16 -9.17
C ILE A 64 4.93 -22.37 -7.76
N ILE A 65 3.62 -22.41 -7.57
CA ILE A 65 2.95 -22.56 -6.27
C ILE A 65 1.82 -23.58 -6.40
N LYS A 66 1.42 -24.18 -5.27
CA LYS A 66 0.30 -25.14 -5.24
C LYS A 66 -1.00 -24.50 -5.73
N ILE A 67 -1.76 -25.26 -6.54
CA ILE A 67 -2.99 -24.77 -7.19
C ILE A 67 -4.04 -24.28 -6.18
N GLU A 68 -4.11 -24.89 -5.01
CA GLU A 68 -5.02 -24.47 -3.94
C GLU A 68 -4.70 -23.08 -3.34
N LYS A 69 -3.53 -22.51 -3.68
CA LYS A 69 -3.13 -21.15 -3.31
C LYS A 69 -3.29 -20.14 -4.45
N ILE A 70 -3.93 -20.50 -5.55
CA ILE A 70 -4.09 -19.64 -6.73
C ILE A 70 -5.54 -19.19 -6.84
N ILE A 71 -5.74 -17.87 -6.93
CA ILE A 71 -7.03 -17.24 -7.22
C ILE A 71 -6.90 -16.55 -8.58
N ARG A 72 -7.51 -17.15 -9.60
CA ARG A 72 -7.40 -16.64 -10.99
C ARG A 72 -8.63 -15.84 -11.37
N PHE A 73 -8.45 -14.57 -11.68
CA PHE A 73 -9.48 -13.71 -12.29
C PHE A 73 -9.43 -13.74 -13.82
N PRO A 74 -10.55 -13.48 -14.51
CA PRO A 74 -10.53 -13.29 -15.96
C PRO A 74 -9.78 -12.00 -16.32
N SER A 75 -9.26 -11.94 -17.56
CA SER A 75 -8.57 -10.72 -18.05
C SER A 75 -9.55 -9.56 -18.26
N GLU A 76 -10.78 -9.87 -18.68
CA GLU A 76 -11.87 -8.89 -18.81
C GLU A 76 -12.58 -8.71 -17.47
N LYS A 77 -12.19 -7.67 -16.73
CA LYS A 77 -12.71 -7.33 -15.40
C LYS A 77 -12.68 -5.81 -15.18
N ASP A 78 -13.55 -5.32 -14.31
CA ASP A 78 -13.70 -3.88 -14.04
C ASP A 78 -12.54 -3.31 -13.21
N ASP A 79 -12.01 -4.08 -12.26
CA ASP A 79 -10.99 -3.64 -11.31
C ASP A 79 -9.60 -4.21 -11.68
N ALA A 80 -8.55 -3.45 -11.43
CA ALA A 80 -7.18 -3.95 -11.52
C ALA A 80 -6.90 -5.06 -10.48
N ASP A 81 -5.99 -5.99 -10.78
CA ASP A 81 -5.67 -7.13 -9.91
C ASP A 81 -5.31 -6.73 -8.48
N THR A 82 -4.61 -5.61 -8.30
CA THR A 82 -4.24 -5.10 -6.98
C THR A 82 -5.47 -4.65 -6.17
N ILE A 83 -6.44 -4.03 -6.83
CA ILE A 83 -7.71 -3.63 -6.20
C ILE A 83 -8.53 -4.86 -5.84
N LEU A 84 -8.58 -5.86 -6.73
CA LEU A 84 -9.25 -7.14 -6.45
C LEU A 84 -8.59 -7.90 -5.30
N ALA A 85 -7.26 -7.92 -5.25
CA ALA A 85 -6.50 -8.52 -4.16
C ALA A 85 -6.83 -7.86 -2.80
N TYR A 86 -6.93 -6.53 -2.78
CA TYR A 86 -7.37 -5.79 -1.58
C TYR A 86 -8.82 -6.12 -1.22
N LYS A 87 -9.75 -5.99 -2.15
CA LYS A 87 -11.19 -6.30 -1.92
C LYS A 87 -11.37 -7.72 -1.41
N TYR A 88 -10.63 -8.68 -1.97
CA TYR A 88 -10.63 -10.06 -1.53
C TYR A 88 -10.13 -10.19 -0.09
N ALA A 89 -8.99 -9.59 0.23
CA ALA A 89 -8.39 -9.68 1.56
C ALA A 89 -9.28 -9.08 2.66
N VAL A 90 -10.00 -7.97 2.37
CA VAL A 90 -10.85 -7.28 3.36
C VAL A 90 -12.30 -7.76 3.40
N SER A 91 -12.70 -8.68 2.54
CA SER A 91 -14.05 -9.24 2.55
C SER A 91 -14.29 -10.02 3.84
N LYS A 92 -15.31 -9.62 4.62
CA LYS A 92 -15.53 -10.06 6.00
C LYS A 92 -16.34 -11.35 6.11
N ASP A 93 -17.14 -11.64 5.09
CA ASP A 93 -18.09 -12.75 5.11
C ASP A 93 -18.22 -13.40 3.73
N LYS A 94 -18.89 -14.55 3.70
CA LYS A 94 -19.11 -15.32 2.48
C LYS A 94 -19.97 -14.58 1.46
N ASP A 95 -20.84 -13.69 1.88
CA ASP A 95 -21.73 -12.94 0.97
C ASP A 95 -20.95 -11.89 0.21
N GLN A 96 -20.10 -11.11 0.88
CA GLN A 96 -19.22 -10.14 0.23
C GLN A 96 -18.25 -10.81 -0.75
N LEU A 97 -17.67 -11.95 -0.37
CA LEU A 97 -16.84 -12.75 -1.27
C LEU A 97 -17.64 -13.27 -2.46
N SER A 98 -18.83 -13.84 -2.21
CA SER A 98 -19.73 -14.35 -3.25
C SER A 98 -20.09 -13.25 -4.27
N ASP A 99 -20.38 -12.04 -3.80
CA ASP A 99 -20.67 -10.88 -4.65
C ASP A 99 -19.45 -10.47 -5.46
N LEU A 100 -18.25 -10.44 -4.86
CA LEU A 100 -17.00 -10.14 -5.56
C LEU A 100 -16.75 -11.14 -6.69
N PHE A 101 -16.89 -12.44 -6.41
CA PHE A 101 -16.66 -13.49 -7.41
C PHE A 101 -17.75 -13.52 -8.48
N ARG A 102 -19.02 -13.38 -8.10
CA ARG A 102 -20.14 -13.30 -9.05
C ARG A 102 -20.00 -12.11 -10.01
N LYS A 103 -19.65 -10.93 -9.49
CA LYS A 103 -19.41 -9.72 -10.31
C LYS A 103 -18.31 -9.95 -11.35
N ASN A 104 -17.28 -10.70 -10.98
CA ASN A 104 -16.17 -11.04 -11.87
C ASN A 104 -16.36 -12.37 -12.62
N LYS A 105 -17.57 -12.94 -12.65
CA LYS A 105 -17.94 -14.20 -13.36
C LYS A 105 -17.06 -15.38 -12.96
N MET A 106 -16.78 -15.53 -11.66
CA MET A 106 -15.89 -16.56 -11.12
C MET A 106 -16.58 -17.47 -10.13
N ASN A 107 -16.03 -18.67 -9.99
CA ASN A 107 -16.39 -19.58 -8.90
C ASN A 107 -15.69 -19.17 -7.60
N MET A 108 -16.34 -19.47 -6.47
CA MET A 108 -15.75 -19.25 -5.14
C MET A 108 -14.43 -20.01 -5.00
N PRO A 109 -13.41 -19.41 -4.36
CA PRO A 109 -12.15 -20.08 -4.09
C PRO A 109 -12.34 -21.16 -3.00
N PRO A 110 -11.34 -22.06 -2.83
CA PRO A 110 -11.33 -23.03 -1.75
C PRO A 110 -11.50 -22.35 -0.37
N GLU A 111 -12.24 -23.01 0.53
CA GLU A 111 -12.54 -22.47 1.87
C GLU A 111 -11.28 -22.12 2.69
N SER A 112 -10.18 -22.85 2.47
CA SER A 112 -8.86 -22.57 3.06
C SER A 112 -8.30 -21.16 2.74
N LEU A 113 -8.79 -20.52 1.70
CA LEU A 113 -8.40 -19.16 1.30
C LEU A 113 -9.40 -18.08 1.75
N THR A 114 -10.52 -18.43 2.37
CA THR A 114 -11.60 -17.47 2.70
C THR A 114 -11.64 -17.05 4.18
N ASN A 115 -10.83 -17.62 5.06
CA ASN A 115 -10.93 -17.45 6.51
C ASN A 115 -9.88 -16.49 7.11
N TYR A 116 -9.62 -15.37 6.47
CA TYR A 116 -8.75 -14.34 7.03
C TYR A 116 -9.57 -13.32 7.83
N ALA A 117 -9.41 -13.33 9.16
CA ALA A 117 -10.06 -12.34 10.04
C ALA A 117 -9.31 -11.00 9.96
N ILE A 118 -9.55 -10.24 8.90
CA ILE A 118 -8.95 -8.94 8.67
C ILE A 118 -9.93 -7.85 9.11
N ASP A 119 -9.47 -6.93 9.93
CA ASP A 119 -10.23 -5.79 10.41
C ASP A 119 -9.62 -4.45 10.00
N LYS A 120 -10.26 -3.35 10.37
CA LYS A 120 -9.85 -1.98 10.01
C LYS A 120 -8.53 -1.53 10.63
N THR A 121 -7.95 -2.29 11.56
CA THR A 121 -6.68 -1.96 12.22
C THR A 121 -5.47 -2.49 11.48
N PHE A 122 -5.67 -3.38 10.51
CA PHE A 122 -4.58 -3.93 9.71
C PHE A 122 -3.97 -2.85 8.82
N GLU A 123 -2.66 -2.87 8.71
CA GLU A 123 -1.90 -2.08 7.75
C GLU A 123 -1.81 -2.83 6.42
N HIS A 124 -2.07 -2.15 5.32
CA HIS A 124 -2.00 -2.68 3.97
C HIS A 124 -0.77 -2.10 3.27
N HIS A 125 0.26 -2.91 3.09
CA HIS A 125 1.51 -2.56 2.45
C HIS A 125 1.52 -3.03 1.00
N PHE A 126 1.56 -2.11 0.06
CA PHE A 126 1.65 -2.39 -1.37
C PHE A 126 3.09 -2.21 -1.83
N PHE A 127 3.76 -3.29 -2.20
CA PHE A 127 5.18 -3.27 -2.56
C PHE A 127 5.37 -3.26 -4.07
N SER A 128 6.24 -2.38 -4.55
CA SER A 128 6.58 -2.22 -5.98
C SER A 128 5.39 -1.77 -6.83
N VAL A 129 4.70 -0.70 -6.38
CA VAL A 129 3.46 -0.21 -7.02
C VAL A 129 3.69 0.61 -8.28
N SER A 130 4.85 1.25 -8.45
CA SER A 130 5.20 2.10 -9.59
C SER A 130 6.46 1.64 -10.32
N GLY A 131 6.74 2.21 -11.51
CA GLY A 131 7.98 2.02 -12.27
C GLY A 131 7.85 1.23 -13.56
N LYS A 132 6.68 0.64 -13.89
CA LYS A 132 6.40 -0.02 -15.17
C LYS A 132 5.08 0.47 -15.78
N ARG A 133 4.07 0.66 -14.99
CA ARG A 133 2.72 1.12 -15.35
C ARG A 133 2.24 2.14 -14.31
N GLU A 134 2.59 3.41 -14.52
CA GLU A 134 2.23 4.51 -13.60
C GLU A 134 0.71 4.74 -13.54
N ASP A 135 -0.01 4.44 -14.63
CA ASP A 135 -1.46 4.48 -14.68
C ASP A 135 -2.11 3.52 -13.66
N HIS A 136 -1.54 2.34 -13.44
CA HIS A 136 -2.01 1.41 -12.40
C HIS A 136 -1.80 1.98 -11.00
N PHE A 137 -0.66 2.62 -10.75
CA PHE A 137 -0.41 3.27 -9.45
C PHE A 137 -1.38 4.44 -9.21
N ILE A 138 -1.60 5.29 -10.21
CA ILE A 138 -2.56 6.40 -10.12
C ILE A 138 -3.98 5.89 -9.84
N SER A 139 -4.41 4.85 -10.56
CA SER A 139 -5.71 4.21 -10.32
C SER A 139 -5.85 3.67 -8.90
N LEU A 140 -4.82 2.97 -8.41
CA LEU A 140 -4.78 2.44 -7.04
C LEU A 140 -4.84 3.55 -5.99
N LEU A 141 -4.10 4.65 -6.21
CA LEU A 141 -4.10 5.82 -5.34
C LEU A 141 -5.50 6.44 -5.26
N PHE A 142 -6.16 6.67 -6.40
CA PHE A 142 -7.52 7.21 -6.45
C PHE A 142 -8.54 6.30 -5.79
N PHE A 143 -8.40 4.98 -5.97
CA PHE A 143 -9.24 4.01 -5.28
C PHE A 143 -9.14 4.19 -3.75
N PHE A 144 -7.92 4.24 -3.20
CA PHE A 144 -7.76 4.39 -1.75
C PHE A 144 -8.15 5.77 -1.22
N ILE A 145 -7.92 6.84 -1.97
CA ILE A 145 -8.45 8.19 -1.62
C ILE A 145 -9.97 8.13 -1.45
N ASN A 146 -10.67 7.44 -2.36
CA ASN A 146 -12.13 7.29 -2.28
C ASN A 146 -12.56 6.42 -1.08
N GLU A 147 -11.88 5.30 -0.82
CA GLU A 147 -12.16 4.43 0.33
C GLU A 147 -11.94 5.15 1.67
N ILE A 148 -10.89 5.99 1.78
CA ILE A 148 -10.60 6.81 2.95
C ILE A 148 -11.65 7.90 3.13
N LYS A 149 -11.99 8.64 2.07
CA LYS A 149 -13.04 9.69 2.11
C LYS A 149 -14.41 9.11 2.46
N SER A 150 -14.69 7.88 2.07
CA SER A 150 -15.88 7.12 2.43
C SER A 150 -15.82 6.48 3.84
N LYS A 151 -14.77 6.74 4.61
CA LYS A 151 -14.52 6.21 5.97
C LYS A 151 -14.52 4.69 6.07
N LYS A 152 -14.19 4.00 4.98
CA LYS A 152 -14.11 2.53 4.96
C LYS A 152 -12.79 2.03 5.53
N ILE A 153 -11.71 2.81 5.39
CA ILE A 153 -10.38 2.51 5.91
C ILE A 153 -9.72 3.77 6.48
N ASN A 154 -8.83 3.61 7.44
CA ASN A 154 -8.01 4.69 7.97
C ASN A 154 -6.87 5.02 7.00
N ALA A 155 -6.60 6.31 6.79
CA ALA A 155 -5.60 6.78 5.83
C ALA A 155 -4.20 6.18 6.10
N LEU A 156 -3.73 6.22 7.34
CA LEU A 156 -2.40 5.74 7.74
C LEU A 156 -2.22 4.22 7.58
N ASN A 157 -3.31 3.46 7.43
CA ASN A 157 -3.25 2.02 7.20
C ASN A 157 -2.92 1.65 5.75
N ILE A 158 -2.84 2.62 4.82
CA ILE A 158 -2.47 2.39 3.42
C ILE A 158 -1.07 2.92 3.17
N ILE A 159 -0.15 2.02 2.81
CA ILE A 159 1.27 2.32 2.67
C ILE A 159 1.77 1.75 1.34
N PHE A 160 2.31 2.63 0.49
CA PHE A 160 2.88 2.24 -0.79
C PHE A 160 4.40 2.26 -0.71
N HIS A 161 5.03 1.17 -1.12
CA HIS A 161 6.48 1.03 -1.16
C HIS A 161 6.94 0.95 -2.62
N ASN A 162 7.63 1.98 -3.05
CA ASN A 162 8.38 2.00 -4.30
C ASN A 162 9.87 1.75 -4.04
N ASP A 163 10.64 1.63 -5.10
CA ASP A 163 12.08 1.38 -5.02
C ASP A 163 12.81 2.45 -4.19
N LYS A 164 12.50 3.70 -4.44
CA LYS A 164 13.20 4.86 -3.85
C LYS A 164 12.41 5.59 -2.76
N GLU A 165 11.15 5.27 -2.57
CA GLU A 165 10.27 6.03 -1.67
C GLU A 165 9.25 5.16 -0.96
N THR A 166 8.73 5.66 0.15
CA THR A 166 7.52 5.17 0.80
C THR A 166 6.51 6.30 0.83
N ILE A 167 5.27 6.00 0.41
CA ILE A 167 4.19 6.96 0.29
C ILE A 167 3.10 6.60 1.29
N TYR A 168 2.67 7.59 2.06
CA TYR A 168 1.58 7.53 3.01
C TYR A 168 0.47 8.48 2.59
N ILE A 169 -0.77 8.10 2.87
CA ILE A 169 -1.91 9.02 2.83
C ILE A 169 -2.19 9.43 4.27
N LEU A 170 -2.26 10.72 4.54
CA LEU A 170 -2.57 11.28 5.84
C LEU A 170 -3.91 11.99 5.78
N ASP A 171 -4.76 11.79 6.77
CA ASP A 171 -5.96 12.57 7.01
C ASP A 171 -5.69 13.67 8.05
N SER A 172 -6.63 14.59 8.24
CA SER A 172 -6.53 15.67 9.24
C SER A 172 -6.15 15.11 10.62
N GLY A 173 -5.15 15.73 11.26
CA GLY A 173 -4.64 15.28 12.55
C GLY A 173 -3.22 15.73 12.85
N LYS A 174 -2.64 15.16 13.90
CA LYS A 174 -1.25 15.34 14.28
C LYS A 174 -0.50 14.01 14.20
N TYR A 175 0.69 14.04 13.63
CA TYR A 175 1.53 12.88 13.37
C TYR A 175 2.94 13.10 13.90
N THR A 176 3.49 12.07 14.52
CA THR A 176 4.91 11.99 14.91
C THR A 176 5.64 11.03 13.97
N ILE A 177 6.77 11.48 13.42
CA ILE A 177 7.60 10.75 12.46
C ILE A 177 8.98 10.58 13.09
N LYS A 178 9.46 9.32 13.20
CA LYS A 178 10.71 8.98 13.87
C LYS A 178 11.71 8.31 12.93
N GLY A 179 13.01 8.53 13.20
CA GLY A 179 14.12 7.84 12.52
C GLY A 179 14.45 8.38 11.14
N GLU A 180 13.97 9.59 10.78
CA GLU A 180 14.04 10.07 9.40
C GLU A 180 14.98 11.29 9.20
N GLN A 181 15.82 11.62 10.19
CA GLN A 181 16.75 12.75 10.09
C GLN A 181 17.62 12.68 8.81
N ASN A 182 17.76 13.83 8.14
CA ASN A 182 18.49 14.01 6.87
C ASN A 182 17.85 13.31 5.65
N ARG A 183 16.61 12.77 5.77
CA ARG A 183 15.88 12.25 4.62
C ARG A 183 15.09 13.34 3.92
N THR A 184 14.99 13.20 2.61
CA THR A 184 14.12 14.04 1.78
C THR A 184 12.69 13.52 1.87
N PHE A 185 11.75 14.44 1.97
CA PHE A 185 10.33 14.13 1.89
C PHE A 185 9.59 15.17 1.03
N SER A 186 8.41 14.80 0.57
CA SER A 186 7.48 15.71 -0.10
C SER A 186 6.11 15.58 0.53
N PHE A 187 5.40 16.71 0.64
CA PHE A 187 4.08 16.78 1.21
C PHE A 187 3.13 17.44 0.23
N PHE A 188 2.11 16.70 -0.26
CA PHE A 188 1.20 17.16 -1.29
C PHE A 188 -0.24 17.21 -0.78
N PRO A 189 -0.93 18.35 -0.89
CA PRO A 189 -2.34 18.46 -0.54
C PRO A 189 -3.22 17.76 -1.58
N LEU A 190 -4.09 16.88 -1.13
CA LEU A 190 -5.17 16.29 -1.94
C LEU A 190 -6.48 17.07 -1.80
N ASP A 191 -6.59 17.84 -0.75
CA ASP A 191 -7.68 18.76 -0.44
C ASP A 191 -7.08 20.07 0.11
N ASP A 192 -7.89 21.10 0.35
CA ASP A 192 -7.45 22.31 1.05
C ASP A 192 -7.04 21.97 2.49
N LEU A 193 -5.85 22.40 2.89
CA LEU A 193 -5.28 22.15 4.21
C LEU A 193 -5.11 23.47 4.97
N TYR A 194 -5.38 23.45 6.26
CA TYR A 194 -5.37 24.61 7.15
C TYR A 194 -4.60 24.32 8.44
N ASP A 195 -4.17 25.36 9.14
CA ASP A 195 -3.47 25.27 10.42
C ASP A 195 -2.28 24.30 10.34
N ILE A 196 -1.50 24.40 9.28
CA ILE A 196 -0.37 23.51 9.02
C ILE A 196 0.78 23.90 9.93
N SER A 197 1.23 22.95 10.74
CA SER A 197 2.44 23.08 11.55
C SER A 197 3.34 21.90 11.30
N PHE A 198 4.60 22.17 10.93
CA PHE A 198 5.60 21.14 10.72
C PHE A 198 6.85 21.46 11.54
N THR A 199 7.19 20.59 12.51
CA THR A 199 8.43 20.72 13.26
C THR A 199 9.47 19.73 12.77
N GLY A 200 10.73 20.18 12.64
CA GLY A 200 11.82 19.33 12.15
C GLY A 200 11.88 19.24 10.63
N SER A 201 11.34 20.21 9.90
CA SER A 201 11.57 20.40 8.46
C SER A 201 12.59 21.50 8.20
N LYS A 202 13.34 21.39 7.12
CA LYS A 202 14.31 22.42 6.70
C LYS A 202 13.62 23.67 6.17
N TYR A 203 12.60 23.50 5.36
CA TYR A 203 11.81 24.58 4.80
C TYR A 203 10.48 24.66 5.54
N THR A 204 10.05 25.88 5.87
CA THR A 204 8.79 26.14 6.56
C THR A 204 7.60 25.92 5.62
N PHE A 205 6.49 25.52 6.19
CA PHE A 205 5.22 25.42 5.46
C PHE A 205 4.36 26.67 5.76
N PRO A 206 3.58 27.16 4.80
CA PRO A 206 2.55 28.15 5.07
C PRO A 206 1.43 27.56 5.94
N ASP A 207 0.70 28.44 6.65
CA ASP A 207 -0.44 28.01 7.48
C ASP A 207 -1.56 27.35 6.69
N LYS A 208 -1.63 27.62 5.38
CA LYS A 208 -2.62 27.10 4.45
C LYS A 208 -1.98 26.69 3.13
N ILE A 209 -2.39 25.54 2.61
CA ILE A 209 -2.04 25.07 1.27
C ILE A 209 -3.32 24.66 0.57
N TYR A 210 -3.54 25.19 -0.64
CA TYR A 210 -4.71 24.83 -1.42
C TYR A 210 -4.51 23.51 -2.16
N LYS A 211 -5.62 22.86 -2.43
CA LYS A 211 -5.68 21.63 -3.19
C LYS A 211 -4.87 21.72 -4.49
N TYR A 212 -4.04 20.72 -4.72
CA TYR A 212 -3.15 20.59 -5.89
C TYR A 212 -1.99 21.60 -5.97
N GLU A 213 -1.72 22.38 -4.94
CA GLU A 213 -0.48 23.16 -4.88
C GLU A 213 0.72 22.25 -4.64
N SER A 214 1.88 22.62 -5.21
CA SER A 214 3.13 21.85 -5.11
C SER A 214 4.13 22.45 -4.12
N SER A 215 3.69 23.15 -3.11
CA SER A 215 4.51 23.93 -2.17
C SER A 215 5.37 23.09 -1.21
N GLY A 216 5.12 21.79 -1.08
CA GLY A 216 5.79 20.89 -0.13
C GLY A 216 6.83 19.94 -0.73
N LEU A 217 7.35 20.22 -1.95
CA LEU A 217 8.26 19.33 -2.65
C LEU A 217 9.69 19.39 -2.12
N SER A 218 10.33 18.22 -1.97
CA SER A 218 11.76 18.04 -1.67
C SER A 218 12.25 18.74 -0.41
N ASN A 219 11.47 18.71 0.65
CA ASN A 219 11.88 19.14 1.99
C ASN A 219 12.80 18.10 2.66
N ILE A 220 13.42 18.43 3.78
CA ILE A 220 14.35 17.56 4.50
C ILE A 220 13.97 17.53 5.98
N PHE A 221 13.92 16.33 6.57
CA PHE A 221 13.81 16.17 8.02
C PHE A 221 15.13 16.61 8.68
N THR A 222 15.06 17.56 9.61
CA THR A 222 16.24 18.10 10.32
C THR A 222 16.42 17.49 11.73
N LYS A 223 15.46 16.72 12.20
CA LYS A 223 15.45 16.10 13.53
C LYS A 223 15.16 14.61 13.45
N GLU A 224 15.65 13.86 14.43
CA GLU A 224 15.34 12.43 14.61
C GLU A 224 13.85 12.18 14.84
N THR A 225 13.19 13.09 15.56
CA THR A 225 11.74 13.10 15.71
C THR A 225 11.18 14.40 15.16
N SER A 226 10.35 14.28 14.17
CA SER A 226 9.62 15.37 13.51
C SER A 226 8.12 15.21 13.73
N SER A 227 7.37 16.31 13.64
CA SER A 227 5.91 16.24 13.71
C SER A 227 5.27 17.09 12.63
N ILE A 228 4.12 16.64 12.14
CA ILE A 228 3.24 17.40 11.25
C ILE A 228 1.84 17.41 11.84
N SER A 229 1.17 18.56 11.80
CA SER A 229 -0.26 18.65 12.08
C SER A 229 -0.93 19.52 11.03
N PHE A 230 -2.16 19.20 10.69
CA PHE A 230 -2.99 19.99 9.79
C PHE A 230 -4.47 19.69 9.99
N LYS A 231 -5.32 20.62 9.57
CA LYS A 231 -6.77 20.47 9.44
C LYS A 231 -7.18 20.47 7.96
N GLY A 232 -8.37 20.03 7.67
CA GLY A 232 -8.93 19.96 6.33
C GLY A 232 -9.09 18.50 5.87
N GLY A 233 -8.66 18.20 4.65
CA GLY A 233 -8.86 16.88 4.03
C GLY A 233 -7.68 15.95 4.13
N LEU A 234 -7.25 15.43 2.97
CA LEU A 234 -6.18 14.47 2.84
C LEU A 234 -4.90 15.10 2.27
N ALA A 235 -3.77 14.52 2.63
CA ALA A 235 -2.46 14.83 2.08
C ALA A 235 -1.69 13.55 1.76
N ILE A 236 -0.74 13.63 0.83
CA ILE A 236 0.27 12.60 0.58
C ILE A 236 1.57 13.04 1.24
N LEU A 237 2.17 12.12 2.01
CA LEU A 237 3.55 12.24 2.49
C LEU A 237 4.40 11.19 1.77
N SER A 238 5.32 11.62 0.92
CA SER A 238 6.31 10.76 0.27
C SER A 238 7.68 10.96 0.93
N ILE A 239 8.30 9.87 1.39
CA ILE A 239 9.61 9.89 2.05
C ILE A 239 10.59 9.07 1.23
N ILE A 240 11.72 9.70 0.83
CA ILE A 240 12.75 9.03 0.02
C ILE A 240 13.53 8.04 0.89
N ASN A 241 13.50 6.77 0.50
CA ASN A 241 14.17 5.69 1.21
C ASN A 241 15.70 5.75 1.02
N LYS A 242 16.44 5.80 2.12
CA LYS A 242 17.91 5.61 2.13
C LYS A 242 18.34 4.29 2.79
N SER A 243 17.43 3.60 3.45
CA SER A 243 17.72 2.36 4.20
C SER A 243 16.59 1.35 4.03
N SER A 244 16.82 0.12 4.50
CA SER A 244 15.82 -0.96 4.56
C SER A 244 14.80 -0.77 5.68
N ASN A 245 14.98 0.17 6.59
CA ASN A 245 14.11 0.35 7.73
C ASN A 245 12.72 0.87 7.30
N LEU A 246 11.70 0.35 7.95
CA LEU A 246 10.36 0.89 7.86
C LEU A 246 10.30 2.22 8.63
N ILE A 247 9.53 3.14 8.12
CA ILE A 247 9.33 4.45 8.73
C ILE A 247 8.28 4.31 9.83
N ASP A 248 8.58 4.87 11.00
CA ASP A 248 7.64 4.88 12.14
C ASP A 248 6.86 6.19 12.13
N ILE A 249 5.59 6.10 11.72
CA ILE A 249 4.65 7.23 11.73
C ILE A 249 3.48 6.86 12.65
N VAL A 250 3.22 7.72 13.61
CA VAL A 250 2.13 7.55 14.57
C VAL A 250 1.20 8.76 14.52
N LYS A 251 -0.10 8.53 14.39
CA LYS A 251 -1.14 9.53 14.57
C LYS A 251 -1.44 9.67 16.06
N GLU A 252 -1.37 10.90 16.58
CA GLU A 252 -1.68 11.23 17.98
C GLU A 252 -3.18 11.41 18.22
#